data_f225623fcd07e1cfa81e17b120d0bc57
#
_entry.id   f225623fcd07e1cfa81e17b120d0bc57
#
_cell.length_a   1.000
_cell.length_b   1.000
_cell.length_c   1.000
_cell.angle_alpha   90.00
_cell.angle_beta   90.00
_cell.angle_gamma   90.00
#
_symmetry.space_group_name_H-M   'P 1'
#
loop_
_entity.id
_entity.type
_entity.pdbx_description
1 polymer ?
#
loop_
_entity_poly.entity_id
_entity_poly.type
_entity_poly.pdbx_seq_one_letter_code
_entity_poly.pdbx_strand_id
1 'polypeptide(L)'
;MSPITDAPNGIMRWSVRPGRTFVLEADNQEAGRLAFSVKGGSLAKGMTAHGEWTFKREGFLHPRITIRRTDSDSNCGSLVLSANGNGKLTLTGGEEFSFITAGWLQSHWSFNRGLSEIVRFNRDGSSADVEVVTPTVSEETLSLLVLLGWYAPLLAADEAAVIAASMAACTAAIS
;
A
#
# COMPACT_ATOMS: atom_id res chain seq x y z
N MET A 1 3.10 -2.94 -19.10
CA MET A 1 3.59 -2.38 -17.83
C MET A 1 5.09 -2.31 -17.92
N SER A 2 5.67 -1.15 -17.66
CA SER A 2 7.11 -0.98 -17.59
C SER A 2 7.64 -1.49 -16.24
N PRO A 3 8.89 -2.01 -16.18
CA PRO A 3 9.51 -2.34 -14.91
C PRO A 3 9.60 -1.13 -13.98
N ILE A 4 9.42 -1.35 -12.68
CA ILE A 4 9.49 -0.28 -11.66
C ILE A 4 10.91 0.31 -11.57
N THR A 5 11.93 -0.48 -11.89
CA THR A 5 13.34 -0.08 -11.87
C THR A 5 13.74 0.80 -13.06
N ASP A 6 12.95 0.85 -14.12
CA ASP A 6 13.26 1.62 -15.34
C ASP A 6 12.85 3.10 -15.25
N ALA A 7 12.33 3.57 -14.11
CA ALA A 7 12.02 4.98 -13.92
C ALA A 7 13.31 5.82 -13.95
N PRO A 8 13.56 6.72 -14.94
CA PRO A 8 14.84 7.40 -15.15
C PRO A 8 15.31 8.24 -13.98
N ASN A 9 14.41 8.68 -13.11
CA ASN A 9 14.73 9.44 -11.89
C ASN A 9 14.34 8.66 -10.62
N GLY A 10 13.97 7.37 -10.73
CA GLY A 10 13.51 6.58 -9.60
C GLY A 10 12.17 7.04 -8.99
N ILE A 11 11.50 8.02 -9.60
CA ILE A 11 10.25 8.60 -9.10
C ILE A 11 9.09 8.13 -9.96
N MET A 12 8.08 7.59 -9.31
CA MET A 12 6.80 7.18 -9.90
C MET A 12 5.67 7.92 -9.19
N ARG A 13 4.46 7.90 -9.78
CA ARG A 13 3.29 8.56 -9.17
C ARG A 13 2.06 7.67 -9.19
N TRP A 14 1.45 7.50 -8.04
CA TRP A 14 0.12 6.93 -7.91
C TRP A 14 -0.94 7.96 -8.25
N SER A 15 -1.89 7.58 -9.09
CA SER A 15 -3.05 8.38 -9.47
C SER A 15 -4.34 7.57 -9.35
N VAL A 16 -5.44 8.25 -8.95
CA VAL A 16 -6.75 7.63 -8.80
C VAL A 16 -7.46 7.52 -10.17
N ARG A 17 -8.18 6.42 -10.38
CA ARG A 17 -9.08 6.20 -11.52
C ARG A 17 -10.49 5.83 -11.02
N PRO A 18 -11.52 5.92 -11.83
CA PRO A 18 -12.86 5.49 -11.45
C PRO A 18 -12.91 4.05 -10.94
N GLY A 19 -13.85 3.73 -10.04
CA GLY A 19 -14.07 2.37 -9.54
C GLY A 19 -13.06 1.90 -8.49
N ARG A 20 -12.47 2.82 -7.69
CA ARG A 20 -11.42 2.48 -6.70
C ARG A 20 -10.24 1.74 -7.31
N THR A 21 -9.85 2.18 -8.48
CA THR A 21 -8.66 1.73 -9.18
C THR A 21 -7.60 2.81 -9.08
N PHE A 22 -6.37 2.40 -8.86
CA PHE A 22 -5.20 3.26 -8.76
C PHE A 22 -4.15 2.77 -9.75
N VAL A 23 -3.51 3.71 -10.43
CA VAL A 23 -2.49 3.42 -11.44
C VAL A 23 -1.19 4.06 -11.00
N LEU A 24 -0.13 3.27 -11.00
CA LEU A 24 1.24 3.73 -10.82
C LEU A 24 1.81 4.06 -12.20
N GLU A 25 2.25 5.28 -12.37
CA GLU A 25 2.83 5.77 -13.62
C GLU A 25 4.31 6.11 -13.41
N ALA A 26 5.16 5.66 -14.34
CA ALA A 26 6.54 6.04 -14.50
C ALA A 26 6.69 6.57 -15.93
N ASP A 27 7.18 7.78 -16.14
CA ASP A 27 7.35 8.41 -17.46
C ASP A 27 6.10 8.34 -18.36
N ASN A 28 4.91 8.60 -17.79
CA ASN A 28 3.62 8.50 -18.47
C ASN A 28 3.27 7.08 -18.96
N GLN A 29 3.96 6.05 -18.47
CA GLN A 29 3.65 4.66 -18.76
C GLN A 29 3.16 3.97 -17.48
N GLU A 30 2.17 3.07 -17.64
CA GLU A 30 1.67 2.28 -16.52
C GLU A 30 2.74 1.27 -16.07
N ALA A 31 3.23 1.43 -14.83
CA ALA A 31 4.17 0.54 -14.17
C ALA A 31 3.47 -0.41 -13.19
N GLY A 32 2.27 -0.03 -12.69
CA GLY A 32 1.51 -0.87 -11.78
C GLY A 32 0.06 -0.43 -11.66
N ARG A 33 -0.75 -1.33 -11.11
CA ARG A 33 -2.18 -1.11 -10.87
C ARG A 33 -2.62 -1.75 -9.57
N LEU A 34 -3.48 -1.05 -8.83
CA LEU A 34 -4.16 -1.56 -7.64
C LEU A 34 -5.67 -1.32 -7.80
N ALA A 35 -6.47 -2.38 -7.70
CA ALA A 35 -7.91 -2.30 -7.84
C ALA A 35 -8.62 -3.02 -6.69
N PHE A 36 -9.58 -2.35 -6.05
CA PHE A 36 -10.41 -2.96 -5.01
C PHE A 36 -11.57 -3.72 -5.65
N SER A 37 -11.82 -4.95 -5.17
CA SER A 37 -12.82 -5.85 -5.75
C SER A 37 -14.25 -5.44 -5.47
N VAL A 38 -14.51 -4.79 -4.31
CA VAL A 38 -15.85 -4.38 -3.86
C VAL A 38 -15.78 -2.99 -3.25
N LYS A 39 -16.80 -2.17 -3.50
CA LYS A 39 -16.94 -0.85 -2.89
C LYS A 39 -17.07 -1.01 -1.37
N GLY A 40 -16.16 -0.39 -0.61
CA GLY A 40 -16.10 -0.48 0.85
C GLY A 40 -15.45 -1.75 1.40
N GLY A 41 -15.02 -2.69 0.55
CA GLY A 41 -14.28 -3.89 0.96
C GLY A 41 -12.76 -3.66 1.03
N SER A 42 -12.08 -4.54 1.77
CA SER A 42 -10.61 -4.50 1.91
C SER A 42 -9.88 -5.37 0.88
N LEU A 43 -10.57 -6.22 0.13
CA LEU A 43 -9.93 -7.06 -0.87
C LEU A 43 -9.52 -6.24 -2.08
N ALA A 44 -8.23 -6.24 -2.39
CA ALA A 44 -7.68 -5.59 -3.57
C ALA A 44 -6.73 -6.51 -4.33
N LYS A 45 -6.64 -6.30 -5.63
CA LYS A 45 -5.68 -6.94 -6.53
C LYS A 45 -4.67 -5.91 -6.99
N GLY A 46 -3.38 -6.24 -6.82
CA GLY A 46 -2.26 -5.44 -7.30
C GLY A 46 -1.52 -6.16 -8.41
N MET A 47 -1.09 -5.43 -9.41
CA MET A 47 -0.38 -5.92 -10.60
C MET A 47 0.81 -5.03 -10.95
N THR A 48 1.93 -5.64 -11.33
CA THR A 48 3.08 -4.99 -11.97
C THR A 48 3.65 -5.89 -13.07
N ALA A 49 4.73 -5.47 -13.74
CA ALA A 49 5.45 -6.34 -14.68
C ALA A 49 6.03 -7.61 -14.02
N HIS A 50 6.27 -7.58 -12.71
CA HIS A 50 6.95 -8.66 -11.96
C HIS A 50 6.01 -9.57 -11.17
N GLY A 51 4.69 -9.35 -11.24
CA GLY A 51 3.73 -10.25 -10.63
C GLY A 51 2.39 -9.62 -10.29
N GLU A 52 1.52 -10.49 -9.77
CA GLU A 52 0.19 -10.16 -9.31
C GLU A 52 -0.04 -10.67 -7.90
N TRP A 53 -0.62 -9.81 -7.05
CA TRP A 53 -0.92 -10.14 -5.65
C TRP A 53 -2.34 -9.74 -5.28
N THR A 54 -2.89 -10.46 -4.31
CA THR A 54 -4.10 -10.05 -3.62
C THR A 54 -3.75 -9.61 -2.20
N PHE A 55 -4.37 -8.53 -1.78
CA PHE A 55 -4.25 -7.96 -0.45
C PHE A 55 -5.60 -8.01 0.24
N LYS A 56 -5.64 -8.47 1.48
CA LYS A 56 -6.85 -8.50 2.28
C LYS A 56 -6.52 -8.14 3.71
N ARG A 57 -7.27 -7.19 4.27
CA ARG A 57 -7.19 -6.89 5.70
C ARG A 57 -8.02 -7.86 6.49
N GLU A 58 -7.46 -8.34 7.59
CA GLU A 58 -8.09 -9.21 8.58
C GLU A 58 -7.86 -8.68 9.99
N GLY A 59 -8.77 -8.98 10.91
CA GLY A 59 -8.72 -8.54 12.29
C GLY A 59 -9.16 -7.10 12.50
N PHE A 60 -9.84 -6.84 13.64
CA PHE A 60 -10.31 -5.50 14.03
C PHE A 60 -9.35 -4.83 15.01
N LEU A 61 -8.96 -5.52 16.09
CA LEU A 61 -8.09 -4.97 17.14
C LEU A 61 -6.60 -4.96 16.75
N HIS A 62 -6.19 -5.95 15.97
CA HIS A 62 -4.82 -6.08 15.46
C HIS A 62 -4.89 -6.27 13.94
N PRO A 63 -5.00 -5.17 13.18
CA PRO A 63 -5.15 -5.26 11.75
C PRO A 63 -3.92 -5.90 11.10
N ARG A 64 -4.18 -6.95 10.36
CA ARG A 64 -3.19 -7.67 9.56
C ARG A 64 -3.62 -7.60 8.10
N ILE A 65 -2.70 -7.28 7.22
CA ILE A 65 -2.88 -7.38 5.78
C ILE A 65 -2.22 -8.68 5.34
N THR A 66 -3.01 -9.63 4.85
CA THR A 66 -2.52 -10.87 4.24
C THR A 66 -2.21 -10.62 2.78
N ILE A 67 -1.13 -11.24 2.30
CA ILE A 67 -0.59 -11.06 0.95
C ILE A 67 -0.56 -12.43 0.30
N ARG A 68 -1.21 -12.58 -0.86
CA ARG A 68 -1.20 -13.82 -1.62
C ARG A 68 -0.79 -13.56 -3.06
N ARG A 69 -0.10 -14.51 -3.65
CA ARG A 69 0.17 -14.54 -5.09
C ARG A 69 -1.09 -14.96 -5.82
N THR A 70 -1.47 -14.25 -6.88
CA THR A 70 -2.71 -14.52 -7.60
C THR A 70 -2.62 -15.80 -8.46
N ASP A 71 -1.45 -16.08 -9.02
CA ASP A 71 -1.19 -17.21 -9.91
C ASP A 71 -1.21 -18.57 -9.21
N SER A 72 -0.81 -18.62 -7.95
CA SER A 72 -0.66 -19.86 -7.15
C SER A 72 -1.54 -19.90 -5.90
N ASP A 73 -2.28 -18.82 -5.62
CA ASP A 73 -3.01 -18.60 -4.36
C ASP A 73 -2.16 -18.88 -3.10
N SER A 74 -0.84 -18.81 -3.25
CA SER A 74 0.10 -19.04 -2.17
C SER A 74 0.24 -17.83 -1.26
N ASN A 75 0.38 -18.07 0.04
CA ASN A 75 0.67 -17.02 1.00
C ASN A 75 2.10 -16.51 0.78
N CYS A 76 2.24 -15.20 0.53
CA CYS A 76 3.54 -14.53 0.34
C CYS A 76 4.02 -13.82 1.60
N GLY A 77 3.14 -13.58 2.57
CA GLY A 77 3.48 -12.88 3.80
C GLY A 77 2.34 -12.09 4.41
N SER A 78 2.66 -11.29 5.39
CA SER A 78 1.69 -10.40 6.03
C SER A 78 2.33 -9.13 6.57
N LEU A 79 1.59 -8.02 6.52
CA LEU A 79 1.91 -6.77 7.19
C LEU A 79 1.00 -6.63 8.43
N VAL A 80 1.60 -6.57 9.61
CA VAL A 80 0.91 -6.31 10.88
C VAL A 80 1.08 -4.85 11.22
N LEU A 81 -0.04 -4.12 11.39
CA LEU A 81 -0.04 -2.70 11.70
C LEU A 81 -0.25 -2.47 13.20
N SER A 82 0.45 -1.49 13.74
CA SER A 82 0.30 -0.97 15.11
C SER A 82 -0.68 0.21 15.12
N ALA A 83 -1.16 0.57 16.30
CA ALA A 83 -2.11 1.68 16.49
C ALA A 83 -1.59 3.05 16.02
N ASN A 84 -0.28 3.25 15.98
CA ASN A 84 0.35 4.48 15.48
C ASN A 84 0.53 4.51 13.94
N GLY A 85 0.04 3.49 13.23
CA GLY A 85 0.16 3.38 11.78
C GLY A 85 1.45 2.71 11.28
N ASN A 86 2.44 2.51 12.14
CA ASN A 86 3.63 1.74 11.79
C ASN A 86 3.32 0.25 11.70
N GLY A 87 4.20 -0.52 11.06
CA GLY A 87 3.97 -1.95 10.92
C GLY A 87 5.22 -2.76 10.66
N LYS A 88 5.05 -4.07 10.69
CA LYS A 88 6.08 -5.05 10.33
C LYS A 88 5.55 -5.96 9.24
N LEU A 89 6.22 -5.94 8.10
CA LEU A 89 6.00 -6.87 7.00
C LEU A 89 6.96 -8.06 7.18
N THR A 90 6.41 -9.26 7.13
CA THR A 90 7.18 -10.51 7.11
C THR A 90 6.77 -11.30 5.87
N LEU A 91 7.72 -11.58 4.98
CA LEU A 91 7.52 -12.41 3.80
C LEU A 91 7.79 -13.88 4.10
N THR A 92 7.17 -14.77 3.35
CA THR A 92 7.30 -16.23 3.54
C THR A 92 8.75 -16.70 3.39
N GLY A 93 9.58 -16.00 2.62
CA GLY A 93 11.03 -16.27 2.48
C GLY A 93 11.87 -15.83 3.69
N GLY A 94 11.25 -15.28 4.76
CA GLY A 94 11.94 -14.83 5.97
C GLY A 94 12.46 -13.39 5.89
N GLU A 95 12.23 -12.68 4.80
CA GLU A 95 12.55 -11.26 4.71
C GLU A 95 11.59 -10.43 5.57
N GLU A 96 12.14 -9.45 6.25
CA GLU A 96 11.39 -8.55 7.13
C GLU A 96 11.64 -7.09 6.76
N PHE A 97 10.56 -6.30 6.77
CA PHE A 97 10.59 -4.87 6.52
C PHE A 97 9.78 -4.13 7.58
N SER A 98 10.28 -2.96 7.99
CA SER A 98 9.53 -2.03 8.82
C SER A 98 8.74 -1.08 7.93
N PHE A 99 7.43 -0.97 8.15
CA PHE A 99 6.57 0.06 7.57
C PHE A 99 6.51 1.22 8.54
N ILE A 100 7.00 2.38 8.15
CA ILE A 100 7.12 3.56 9.02
C ILE A 100 6.31 4.70 8.42
N THR A 101 5.45 5.30 9.25
CA THR A 101 4.65 6.47 8.88
C THR A 101 5.17 7.70 9.60
N ALA A 102 5.20 8.84 8.93
CA ALA A 102 5.70 10.11 9.45
C ALA A 102 4.93 11.31 8.87
N GLY A 103 5.14 12.48 9.47
CA GLY A 103 4.56 13.73 9.01
C GLY A 103 3.14 13.98 9.49
N TRP A 104 2.63 15.19 9.16
CA TRP A 104 1.27 15.60 9.46
C TRP A 104 0.27 14.72 8.69
N LEU A 105 -0.69 14.13 9.39
CA LEU A 105 -1.68 13.21 8.85
C LEU A 105 -1.05 12.02 8.09
N GLN A 106 0.13 11.56 8.53
CA GLN A 106 0.86 10.48 7.88
C GLN A 106 1.07 10.76 6.37
N SER A 107 1.56 11.96 6.07
CA SER A 107 1.79 12.39 4.69
C SER A 107 3.00 11.70 4.04
N HIS A 108 3.86 11.08 4.84
CA HIS A 108 5.04 10.36 4.39
C HIS A 108 5.06 8.96 5.00
N TRP A 109 5.44 7.97 4.22
CA TRP A 109 5.68 6.63 4.73
C TRP A 109 6.72 5.91 3.90
N SER A 110 7.31 4.87 4.47
CA SER A 110 8.37 4.11 3.81
C SER A 110 8.39 2.65 4.26
N PHE A 111 8.99 1.80 3.41
CA PHE A 111 9.47 0.49 3.82
C PHE A 111 10.97 0.50 4.00
N ASN A 112 11.42 -0.01 5.15
CA ASN A 112 12.83 -0.07 5.51
C ASN A 112 13.24 -1.52 5.79
N ARG A 113 14.46 -1.89 5.38
CA ARG A 113 15.11 -3.14 5.74
C ARG A 113 16.28 -2.83 6.67
N GLY A 114 16.10 -3.10 7.97
CA GLY A 114 17.04 -2.61 8.99
C GLY A 114 17.09 -1.08 9.02
N LEU A 115 18.25 -0.52 8.77
CA LEU A 115 18.47 0.94 8.71
C LEU A 115 18.36 1.52 7.29
N SER A 116 18.19 0.67 6.27
CA SER A 116 18.14 1.11 4.88
C SER A 116 16.70 1.34 4.45
N GLU A 117 16.37 2.54 4.00
CA GLU A 117 15.10 2.85 3.36
C GLU A 117 15.11 2.30 1.92
N ILE A 118 14.12 1.47 1.62
CA ILE A 118 14.00 0.81 0.31
C ILE A 118 13.13 1.63 -0.63
N VAL A 119 11.93 2.00 -0.17
CA VAL A 119 10.97 2.77 -0.93
C VAL A 119 10.30 3.80 -0.03
N ARG A 120 10.12 5.01 -0.55
CA ARG A 120 9.49 6.15 0.13
C ARG A 120 8.27 6.60 -0.64
N PHE A 121 7.27 7.04 0.09
CA PHE A 121 6.03 7.59 -0.44
C PHE A 121 5.78 8.97 0.13
N ASN A 122 5.37 9.91 -0.72
CA ASN A 122 5.00 11.27 -0.34
C ASN A 122 3.59 11.56 -0.87
N ARG A 123 2.61 11.72 0.04
CA ARG A 123 1.23 11.99 -0.32
C ARG A 123 1.05 13.42 -0.83
N ASP A 124 0.31 13.55 -1.91
CA ASP A 124 -0.14 14.80 -2.49
C ASP A 124 -1.65 14.68 -2.82
N GLY A 125 -2.49 15.05 -1.85
CA GLY A 125 -3.94 14.89 -1.97
C GLY A 125 -4.38 13.43 -2.14
N SER A 126 -4.98 13.11 -3.28
CA SER A 126 -5.43 11.76 -3.66
C SER A 126 -4.36 10.95 -4.41
N SER A 127 -3.17 11.51 -4.58
CA SER A 127 -2.02 10.93 -5.27
C SER A 127 -0.87 10.70 -4.29
N ALA A 128 0.16 10.00 -4.71
CA ALA A 128 1.43 9.95 -4.00
C ALA A 128 2.59 9.75 -4.97
N ASP A 129 3.68 10.45 -4.72
CA ASP A 129 4.95 10.18 -5.36
C ASP A 129 5.63 9.02 -4.64
N VAL A 130 6.24 8.15 -5.41
CA VAL A 130 6.97 6.96 -4.95
C VAL A 130 8.39 7.03 -5.43
N GLU A 131 9.33 6.95 -4.51
CA GLU A 131 10.76 6.98 -4.79
C GLU A 131 11.40 5.66 -4.35
N VAL A 132 12.14 5.01 -5.26
CA VAL A 132 13.01 3.89 -4.92
C VAL A 132 14.33 4.44 -4.41
N VAL A 133 14.55 4.34 -3.09
CA VAL A 133 15.71 4.95 -2.42
C VAL A 133 16.92 4.02 -2.49
N THR A 134 16.73 2.73 -2.15
CA THR A 134 17.82 1.76 -2.12
C THR A 134 17.35 0.44 -2.75
N PRO A 135 17.67 0.16 -4.01
CA PRO A 135 17.19 -1.05 -4.72
C PRO A 135 18.00 -2.30 -4.32
N THR A 136 18.02 -2.65 -3.03
CA THR A 136 18.75 -3.82 -2.49
C THR A 136 17.89 -5.07 -2.36
N VAL A 137 16.69 -5.06 -2.94
CA VAL A 137 15.76 -6.18 -2.96
C VAL A 137 15.48 -6.61 -4.40
N SER A 138 14.89 -7.80 -4.58
CA SER A 138 14.49 -8.24 -5.91
C SER A 138 13.41 -7.33 -6.50
N GLU A 139 13.32 -7.26 -7.82
CA GLU A 139 12.27 -6.48 -8.51
C GLU A 139 10.85 -6.93 -8.14
N GLU A 140 10.68 -8.21 -7.89
CA GLU A 140 9.43 -8.77 -7.38
C GLU A 140 9.09 -8.24 -5.98
N THR A 141 10.07 -8.27 -5.06
CA THR A 141 9.89 -7.72 -3.71
C THR A 141 9.63 -6.21 -3.77
N LEU A 142 10.38 -5.47 -4.58
CA LEU A 142 10.18 -4.03 -4.77
C LEU A 142 8.77 -3.73 -5.28
N SER A 143 8.31 -4.47 -6.29
CA SER A 143 6.95 -4.36 -6.83
C SER A 143 5.88 -4.59 -5.76
N LEU A 144 6.06 -5.60 -4.93
CA LEU A 144 5.17 -5.88 -3.80
C LEU A 144 5.16 -4.73 -2.79
N LEU A 145 6.35 -4.20 -2.41
CA LEU A 145 6.45 -3.07 -1.46
C LEU A 145 5.75 -1.82 -1.99
N VAL A 146 5.89 -1.53 -3.28
CA VAL A 146 5.24 -0.36 -3.93
C VAL A 146 3.72 -0.51 -3.94
N LEU A 147 3.18 -1.68 -4.26
CA LEU A 147 1.73 -1.94 -4.23
C LEU A 147 1.18 -1.92 -2.80
N LEU A 148 1.82 -2.62 -1.87
CA LEU A 148 1.40 -2.72 -0.47
C LEU A 148 1.50 -1.37 0.24
N GLY A 149 2.53 -0.58 -0.08
CA GLY A 149 2.73 0.75 0.48
C GLY A 149 1.65 1.74 0.09
N TRP A 150 0.99 1.57 -1.05
CA TRP A 150 -0.18 2.36 -1.40
C TRP A 150 -1.48 1.79 -0.81
N TYR A 151 -1.61 0.47 -0.79
CA TYR A 151 -2.79 -0.21 -0.25
C TYR A 151 -3.04 0.08 1.23
N ALA A 152 -2.01 0.02 2.08
CA ALA A 152 -2.15 0.15 3.53
C ALA A 152 -2.72 1.52 3.97
N PRO A 153 -2.23 2.69 3.50
CA PRO A 153 -2.80 3.98 3.84
C PRO A 153 -4.21 4.21 3.28
N LEU A 154 -4.57 3.60 2.15
CA LEU A 154 -5.92 3.71 1.59
C LEU A 154 -6.95 3.07 2.53
N LEU A 155 -6.63 1.91 3.13
CA LEU A 155 -7.50 1.28 4.12
C LEU A 155 -7.65 2.11 5.38
N ALA A 156 -6.57 2.69 5.88
CA ALA A 156 -6.61 3.55 7.06
C ALA A 156 -7.50 4.78 6.83
N ALA A 157 -7.46 5.37 5.63
CA ALA A 157 -8.31 6.49 5.25
C ALA A 157 -9.80 6.08 5.16
N ASP A 158 -10.11 4.93 4.60
CA ASP A 158 -11.48 4.39 4.53
C ASP A 158 -12.06 4.18 5.93
N GLU A 159 -11.28 3.64 6.85
CA GLU A 159 -11.70 3.41 8.23
C GLU A 159 -11.95 4.70 8.99
N ALA A 160 -11.07 5.67 8.86
CA ALA A 160 -11.25 6.99 9.45
C ALA A 160 -12.53 7.66 8.95
N ALA A 161 -12.86 7.52 7.66
CA ALA A 161 -14.08 8.04 7.08
C ALA A 161 -15.34 7.36 7.64
N VAL A 162 -15.32 6.04 7.83
CA VAL A 162 -16.43 5.28 8.43
C VAL A 162 -16.66 5.68 9.88
N ILE A 163 -15.60 5.80 10.67
CA ILE A 163 -15.67 6.24 12.07
C ILE A 163 -16.25 7.66 12.16
N ALA A 164 -15.76 8.60 11.34
CA ALA A 164 -16.26 9.96 11.31
C ALA A 164 -17.74 10.05 10.94
N ALA A 165 -18.20 9.28 9.95
CA ALA A 165 -19.60 9.21 9.54
C ALA A 165 -20.49 8.64 10.66
N SER A 166 -20.03 7.62 11.36
CA SER A 166 -20.74 7.00 12.48
C SER A 166 -20.90 7.97 13.66
N MET A 167 -19.84 8.72 13.99
CA MET A 167 -19.89 9.75 15.04
C MET A 167 -20.84 10.89 14.68
N ALA A 168 -20.82 11.35 13.43
CA ALA A 168 -21.74 12.40 12.96
C ALA A 168 -23.21 11.95 13.05
N ALA A 169 -23.52 10.70 12.69
CA ALA A 169 -24.86 10.13 12.80
C ALA A 169 -25.34 10.04 14.25
N CYS A 170 -24.47 9.65 15.19
CA CYS A 170 -24.79 9.60 16.62
C CYS A 170 -25.09 11.00 17.17
N THR A 171 -24.34 12.03 16.76
CA THR A 171 -24.55 13.42 17.20
C THR A 171 -25.89 13.96 16.68
N ALA A 172 -26.24 13.66 15.44
CA ALA A 172 -27.53 14.08 14.84
C ALA A 172 -28.75 13.41 15.47
N ALA A 173 -28.59 12.21 16.05
CA ALA A 173 -29.68 11.47 16.71
C ALA A 173 -29.98 11.98 18.15
N ILE A 174 -29.11 12.80 18.73
CA ILE A 174 -29.23 13.34 20.10
C ILE A 174 -29.75 14.80 20.07
N SER A 175 -29.83 15.42 18.91
CA SER A 175 -30.36 16.79 18.68
C SER A 175 -31.83 16.76 18.33
#